data_aa7bf8d20ab7d9016c506fb65cf8bbc4
#
_entry.id   aa7bf8d20ab7d9016c506fb65cf8bbc4
#
_cell.length_a   1.000
_cell.length_b   1.000
_cell.length_c   1.000
_cell.angle_alpha   90.00
_cell.angle_beta   90.00
_cell.angle_gamma   90.00
#
_symmetry.space_group_name_H-M   'P 1'
#
loop_
_entity.id
_entity.type
_entity.pdbx_description
1 polymer ?
#
loop_
_entity_poly.entity_id
_entity_poly.type
_entity_poly.pdbx_seq_one_letter_code
_entity_poly.pdbx_strand_id
1 'polypeptide(L)'
;MNDVILAELKKIEEKENVKIIMAIESGSRAWGFASPDSDYDVRFIYIRRPEDYLKLEGIRDVIEWQLDDVLDINGWDLKKVLQLLHKSNPTVFEWCASPIVYYQTEEFEELKKILPDFFSVKKSLFHYWHMAETHYREYLKGEEVRLKKYFYALRPLLAAKWIVDKQVAPPMLFDELVSAELEPALLPEVERLLEMKKNLPEMEKGPKVHSI
;
A
#
# COMPACT_ATOMS: atom_id res chain seq x y z
N MET A 1 10.82 16.99 1.57
CA MET A 1 9.55 16.38 1.08
C MET A 1 8.45 16.37 2.14
N ASN A 2 8.70 15.99 3.39
CA ASN A 2 7.65 15.95 4.43
C ASN A 2 6.87 17.26 4.56
N ASP A 3 7.55 18.40 4.66
CA ASP A 3 6.90 19.74 4.79
C ASP A 3 6.07 20.09 3.55
N VAL A 4 6.50 19.64 2.37
CA VAL A 4 5.74 19.81 1.12
C VAL A 4 4.44 19.02 1.18
N ILE A 5 4.52 17.75 1.59
CA ILE A 5 3.34 16.88 1.72
C ILE A 5 2.34 17.49 2.71
N LEU A 6 2.80 17.92 3.88
CA LEU A 6 1.94 18.54 4.89
C LEU A 6 1.28 19.84 4.39
N ALA A 7 2.02 20.66 3.63
CA ALA A 7 1.47 21.88 3.03
C ALA A 7 0.39 21.56 1.98
N GLU A 8 0.59 20.52 1.16
CA GLU A 8 -0.40 20.10 0.17
C GLU A 8 -1.64 19.50 0.82
N LEU A 9 -1.49 18.69 1.87
CA LEU A 9 -2.63 18.15 2.64
C LEU A 9 -3.50 19.29 3.19
N LYS A 10 -2.89 20.36 3.70
CA LYS A 10 -3.62 21.53 4.18
C LYS A 10 -4.37 22.25 3.05
N LYS A 11 -3.77 22.41 1.88
CA LYS A 11 -4.45 22.97 0.70
C LYS A 11 -5.64 22.12 0.27
N ILE A 12 -5.51 20.79 0.37
CA ILE A 12 -6.62 19.86 0.06
C ILE A 12 -7.77 20.09 1.04
N GLU A 13 -7.50 20.17 2.35
CA GLU A 13 -8.53 20.43 3.36
C GLU A 13 -9.29 21.73 3.07
N GLU A 14 -8.55 22.79 2.76
CA GLU A 14 -9.14 24.12 2.45
C GLU A 14 -9.98 24.09 1.16
N LYS A 15 -9.43 23.52 0.07
CA LYS A 15 -10.08 23.52 -1.25
C LYS A 15 -11.29 22.58 -1.32
N GLU A 16 -11.17 21.38 -0.77
CA GLU A 16 -12.22 20.37 -0.82
C GLU A 16 -13.19 20.45 0.38
N ASN A 17 -12.90 21.36 1.33
CA ASN A 17 -13.64 21.56 2.56
C ASN A 17 -13.90 20.24 3.32
N VAL A 18 -12.83 19.55 3.59
CA VAL A 18 -12.78 18.24 4.29
C VAL A 18 -11.87 18.32 5.50
N LYS A 19 -12.00 17.37 6.42
CA LYS A 19 -11.03 17.13 7.51
C LYS A 19 -10.25 15.87 7.19
N ILE A 20 -8.93 15.96 7.04
CA ILE A 20 -8.06 14.79 6.92
C ILE A 20 -7.87 14.20 8.32
N ILE A 21 -8.05 12.90 8.46
CA ILE A 21 -7.88 12.19 9.74
C ILE A 21 -6.60 11.35 9.78
N MET A 22 -6.07 11.00 8.62
CA MET A 22 -4.84 10.23 8.48
C MET A 22 -4.20 10.53 7.13
N ALA A 23 -2.86 10.64 7.09
CA ALA A 23 -2.07 10.63 5.87
C ALA A 23 -0.79 9.82 6.07
N ILE A 24 -0.53 8.91 5.14
CA ILE A 24 0.58 7.95 5.19
C ILE A 24 1.30 7.85 3.85
N GLU A 25 2.47 7.26 3.88
CA GLU A 25 3.14 6.76 2.68
C GLU A 25 2.64 5.37 2.34
N SER A 26 2.50 5.11 1.04
CA SER A 26 2.20 3.79 0.48
C SER A 26 3.32 3.33 -0.48
N GLY A 27 3.06 2.31 -1.28
CA GLY A 27 3.98 1.87 -2.32
C GLY A 27 5.35 1.42 -1.83
N SER A 28 6.36 1.54 -2.71
CA SER A 28 7.69 0.98 -2.48
C SER A 28 8.43 1.57 -1.28
N ARG A 29 8.15 2.85 -0.93
CA ARG A 29 8.73 3.52 0.25
C ARG A 29 8.23 2.90 1.53
N ALA A 30 6.93 2.72 1.64
CA ALA A 30 6.31 2.10 2.81
C ALA A 30 6.63 0.61 2.92
N TRP A 31 6.85 -0.06 1.80
CA TRP A 31 7.27 -1.46 1.79
C TRP A 31 8.75 -1.67 2.16
N GLY A 32 9.57 -0.60 2.21
CA GLY A 32 10.96 -0.64 2.67
C GLY A 32 11.99 -0.95 1.57
N PHE A 33 11.59 -0.88 0.28
CA PHE A 33 12.52 -1.14 -0.84
C PHE A 33 12.46 -0.08 -1.96
N ALA A 34 12.26 1.18 -1.60
CA ALA A 34 12.29 2.28 -2.57
C ALA A 34 13.63 2.34 -3.32
N SER A 35 13.57 2.65 -4.62
CA SER A 35 14.71 3.09 -5.42
C SER A 35 15.02 4.56 -5.16
N PRO A 36 16.19 5.08 -5.58
CA PRO A 36 16.51 6.50 -5.46
C PRO A 36 15.50 7.43 -6.16
N ASP A 37 14.92 6.95 -7.25
CA ASP A 37 13.95 7.63 -8.11
C ASP A 37 12.48 7.19 -7.86
N SER A 38 12.19 6.49 -6.78
CA SER A 38 10.82 6.09 -6.44
C SER A 38 9.96 7.30 -6.09
N ASP A 39 8.73 7.29 -6.58
CA ASP A 39 7.71 8.30 -6.30
C ASP A 39 7.30 8.30 -4.82
N TYR A 40 6.63 9.36 -4.41
CA TYR A 40 5.93 9.46 -3.13
C TYR A 40 4.46 9.15 -3.33
N ASP A 41 4.02 8.04 -2.76
CA ASP A 41 2.65 7.52 -2.82
C ASP A 41 1.88 7.92 -1.56
N VAL A 42 1.51 9.19 -1.44
CA VAL A 42 0.78 9.69 -0.27
C VAL A 42 -0.68 9.27 -0.35
N ARG A 43 -1.14 8.61 0.69
CA ARG A 43 -2.55 8.18 0.82
C ARG A 43 -3.14 8.78 2.08
N PHE A 44 -4.37 9.31 1.98
CA PHE A 44 -5.04 9.92 3.12
C PHE A 44 -6.52 9.50 3.23
N ILE A 45 -7.04 9.58 4.45
CA ILE A 45 -8.45 9.38 4.76
C ILE A 45 -9.02 10.71 5.22
N TYR A 46 -10.18 11.08 4.70
CA TYR A 46 -10.84 12.33 5.04
C TYR A 46 -12.32 12.14 5.41
N ILE A 47 -12.85 13.11 6.13
CA ILE A 47 -14.25 13.22 6.53
C ILE A 47 -14.82 14.51 5.96
N ARG A 48 -16.00 14.45 5.34
CA ARG A 48 -16.78 15.61 4.95
C ARG A 48 -17.67 16.09 6.09
N ARG A 49 -18.26 17.25 5.93
CA ARG A 49 -19.26 17.73 6.88
C ARG A 49 -20.51 16.83 6.87
N PRO A 50 -21.21 16.68 8.00
CA PRO A 50 -22.42 15.84 8.07
C PRO A 50 -23.48 16.18 7.00
N GLU A 51 -23.63 17.47 6.67
CA GLU A 51 -24.58 17.93 5.66
C GLU A 51 -24.26 17.39 4.26
N ASP A 52 -22.99 17.16 3.98
CA ASP A 52 -22.55 16.61 2.68
C ASP A 52 -23.00 15.16 2.51
N TYR A 53 -23.00 14.37 3.58
CA TYR A 53 -23.47 12.96 3.55
C TYR A 53 -24.99 12.85 3.44
N LEU A 54 -25.75 13.92 3.71
CA LEU A 54 -27.21 13.96 3.63
C LEU A 54 -27.73 14.47 2.28
N LYS A 55 -26.85 14.87 1.38
CA LYS A 55 -27.23 15.31 0.03
C LYS A 55 -27.80 14.14 -0.79
N LEU A 56 -28.78 14.45 -1.64
CA LEU A 56 -29.38 13.46 -2.55
C LEU A 56 -28.45 13.13 -3.71
N GLU A 57 -27.62 14.08 -4.12
CA GLU A 57 -26.64 13.87 -5.18
C GLU A 57 -25.47 13.03 -4.65
N GLY A 58 -24.95 12.15 -5.50
CA GLY A 58 -23.76 11.35 -5.18
C GLY A 58 -22.54 12.23 -4.97
N ILE A 59 -21.89 12.10 -3.82
CA ILE A 59 -20.65 12.81 -3.53
C ILE A 59 -19.48 11.96 -3.97
N ARG A 60 -18.47 12.61 -4.56
CA ARG A 60 -17.19 11.98 -4.91
C ARG A 60 -16.50 11.46 -3.64
N ASP A 61 -16.17 10.18 -3.62
CA ASP A 61 -15.58 9.47 -2.48
C ASP A 61 -14.07 9.30 -2.57
N VAL A 62 -13.45 9.92 -3.60
CA VAL A 62 -12.00 9.97 -3.83
C VAL A 62 -11.58 11.39 -4.14
N ILE A 63 -10.49 11.85 -3.57
CA ILE A 63 -9.78 13.07 -3.94
C ILE A 63 -8.44 12.67 -4.55
N GLU A 64 -8.21 13.04 -5.81
CA GLU A 64 -6.94 12.88 -6.52
C GLU A 64 -6.27 14.25 -6.60
N TRP A 65 -5.02 14.30 -6.14
CA TRP A 65 -4.25 15.52 -6.05
C TRP A 65 -2.84 15.24 -6.55
N GLN A 66 -2.71 15.13 -7.86
CA GLN A 66 -1.43 14.93 -8.50
C GLN A 66 -0.79 16.28 -8.80
N LEU A 67 0.42 16.51 -8.30
CA LEU A 67 1.17 17.75 -8.51
C LEU A 67 2.17 17.62 -9.66
N ASP A 68 2.88 16.49 -9.69
CA ASP A 68 3.91 16.18 -10.65
C ASP A 68 4.09 14.65 -10.78
N ASP A 69 5.14 14.24 -11.51
CA ASP A 69 5.44 12.81 -11.71
C ASP A 69 6.08 12.15 -10.49
N VAL A 70 6.39 12.90 -9.41
CA VAL A 70 7.10 12.41 -8.23
C VAL A 70 6.19 12.32 -7.00
N LEU A 71 5.14 13.15 -6.94
CA LEU A 71 4.25 13.23 -5.77
C LEU A 71 2.80 12.95 -6.16
N ASP A 72 2.36 11.72 -5.90
CA ASP A 72 0.99 11.26 -6.07
C ASP A 72 0.26 11.25 -4.70
N ILE A 73 -0.70 12.18 -4.55
CA ILE A 73 -1.52 12.28 -3.34
C ILE A 73 -2.95 11.85 -3.67
N ASN A 74 -3.44 10.83 -3.01
CA ASN A 74 -4.78 10.28 -3.23
C ASN A 74 -5.48 10.01 -1.90
N GLY A 75 -6.73 10.45 -1.77
CA GLY A 75 -7.51 10.29 -0.55
C GLY A 75 -8.86 9.62 -0.74
N TRP A 76 -9.26 8.89 0.28
CA TRP A 76 -10.57 8.23 0.34
C TRP A 76 -11.43 8.82 1.44
N ASP A 77 -12.70 9.03 1.10
CA ASP A 77 -13.73 9.38 2.07
C ASP A 77 -13.88 8.28 3.13
N LEU A 78 -14.06 8.64 4.38
CA LEU A 78 -14.26 7.68 5.48
C LEU A 78 -15.39 6.70 5.20
N LYS A 79 -16.49 7.14 4.57
CA LYS A 79 -17.60 6.25 4.18
C LYS A 79 -17.12 5.16 3.23
N LYS A 80 -16.29 5.51 2.24
CA LYS A 80 -15.67 4.54 1.33
C LYS A 80 -14.75 3.58 2.09
N VAL A 81 -13.91 4.11 2.98
CA VAL A 81 -13.01 3.29 3.80
C VAL A 81 -13.80 2.28 4.63
N LEU A 82 -14.88 2.70 5.30
CA LEU A 82 -15.74 1.81 6.08
C LEU A 82 -16.43 0.75 5.20
N GLN A 83 -16.86 1.10 4.00
CA GLN A 83 -17.42 0.14 3.04
C GLN A 83 -16.39 -0.90 2.58
N LEU A 84 -15.14 -0.48 2.34
CA LEU A 84 -14.03 -1.35 1.97
C LEU A 84 -13.62 -2.22 3.16
N LEU A 85 -13.57 -1.66 4.35
CA LEU A 85 -13.28 -2.39 5.59
C LEU A 85 -14.32 -3.49 5.84
N HIS A 86 -15.62 -3.18 5.71
CA HIS A 86 -16.69 -4.16 5.81
C HIS A 86 -16.55 -5.32 4.82
N LYS A 87 -15.98 -5.06 3.67
CA LYS A 87 -15.65 -6.09 2.66
C LYS A 87 -14.33 -6.82 2.96
N SER A 88 -13.61 -6.42 4.00
CA SER A 88 -12.26 -6.89 4.32
C SER A 88 -11.26 -6.61 3.17
N ASN A 89 -11.30 -5.39 2.62
CA ASN A 89 -10.37 -5.00 1.55
C ASN A 89 -8.94 -4.84 2.12
N PRO A 90 -7.94 -5.57 1.62
CA PRO A 90 -6.58 -5.53 2.15
C PRO A 90 -5.92 -4.15 2.13
N THR A 91 -6.23 -3.31 1.16
CA THR A 91 -5.64 -1.97 1.05
C THR A 91 -5.94 -1.10 2.27
N VAL A 92 -7.13 -1.24 2.88
CA VAL A 92 -7.47 -0.51 4.12
C VAL A 92 -6.54 -0.92 5.26
N PHE A 93 -6.30 -2.23 5.41
CA PHE A 93 -5.39 -2.75 6.44
C PHE A 93 -3.95 -2.29 6.19
N GLU A 94 -3.50 -2.29 4.93
CA GLU A 94 -2.17 -1.80 4.56
C GLU A 94 -2.00 -0.31 4.88
N TRP A 95 -2.95 0.55 4.49
CA TRP A 95 -2.88 1.98 4.80
C TRP A 95 -2.81 2.23 6.30
N CYS A 96 -3.64 1.51 7.07
CA CYS A 96 -3.66 1.65 8.53
C CYS A 96 -2.41 1.08 9.23
N ALA A 97 -1.64 0.24 8.55
CA ALA A 97 -0.40 -0.37 9.04
C ALA A 97 0.88 0.26 8.45
N SER A 98 0.76 1.36 7.70
CA SER A 98 1.93 2.02 7.11
C SER A 98 2.95 2.44 8.18
N PRO A 99 4.25 2.12 8.02
CA PRO A 99 5.29 2.53 8.95
C PRO A 99 5.65 4.00 8.81
N ILE A 100 5.22 4.67 7.73
CA ILE A 100 5.51 6.08 7.46
C ILE A 100 4.21 6.87 7.56
N VAL A 101 4.05 7.58 8.67
CA VAL A 101 2.86 8.41 8.95
C VAL A 101 3.25 9.88 8.84
N TYR A 102 2.56 10.61 7.98
CA TYR A 102 2.73 12.07 7.82
C TYR A 102 1.83 12.86 8.77
N TYR A 103 0.61 12.38 8.95
CA TYR A 103 -0.40 13.00 9.80
C TYR A 103 -1.39 11.98 10.33
N GLN A 104 -1.84 12.13 11.59
CA GLN A 104 -2.90 11.32 12.17
C GLN A 104 -3.63 12.05 13.30
N THR A 105 -4.87 11.68 13.54
CA THR A 105 -5.76 12.22 14.56
C THR A 105 -6.30 11.14 15.50
N GLU A 106 -7.01 11.55 16.54
CA GLU A 106 -7.68 10.61 17.47
C GLU A 106 -8.76 9.77 16.76
N GLU A 107 -9.47 10.34 15.79
CA GLU A 107 -10.48 9.62 15.01
C GLU A 107 -9.86 8.45 14.21
N PHE A 108 -8.63 8.63 13.73
CA PHE A 108 -7.91 7.53 13.08
C PHE A 108 -7.52 6.43 14.07
N GLU A 109 -7.13 6.79 15.30
CA GLU A 109 -6.86 5.80 16.34
C GLU A 109 -8.12 4.98 16.69
N GLU A 110 -9.30 5.60 16.71
CA GLU A 110 -10.56 4.88 16.88
C GLU A 110 -10.86 3.92 15.70
N LEU A 111 -10.57 4.35 14.46
CA LEU A 111 -10.71 3.49 13.28
C LEU A 111 -9.80 2.26 13.39
N LYS A 112 -8.54 2.42 13.85
CA LYS A 112 -7.61 1.30 14.00
C LYS A 112 -8.11 0.23 14.98
N LYS A 113 -8.82 0.61 16.02
CA LYS A 113 -9.32 -0.34 17.04
C LYS A 113 -10.33 -1.34 16.47
N ILE A 114 -11.10 -0.97 15.46
CA ILE A 114 -12.13 -1.83 14.86
C ILE A 114 -11.60 -2.70 13.72
N LEU A 115 -10.39 -2.45 13.20
CA LEU A 115 -9.84 -3.20 12.06
C LEU A 115 -9.86 -4.72 12.26
N PRO A 116 -9.43 -5.28 13.42
CA PRO A 116 -9.39 -6.73 13.62
C PRO A 116 -10.74 -7.40 13.45
N ASP A 117 -11.84 -6.73 13.83
CA ASP A 117 -13.19 -7.28 13.77
C ASP A 117 -13.69 -7.51 12.33
N PHE A 118 -13.08 -6.81 11.37
CA PHE A 118 -13.44 -6.88 9.95
C PHE A 118 -12.46 -7.68 9.11
N PHE A 119 -11.38 -8.22 9.70
CA PHE A 119 -10.41 -8.99 8.95
C PHE A 119 -10.95 -10.38 8.58
N SER A 120 -11.01 -10.67 7.29
CA SER A 120 -11.41 -11.98 6.78
C SER A 120 -10.21 -12.70 6.16
N VAL A 121 -9.69 -13.70 6.85
CA VAL A 121 -8.61 -14.57 6.38
C VAL A 121 -8.86 -15.06 4.95
N LYS A 122 -10.05 -15.61 4.70
CA LYS A 122 -10.39 -16.14 3.37
C LYS A 122 -10.34 -15.07 2.28
N LYS A 123 -10.97 -13.91 2.47
CA LYS A 123 -11.01 -12.85 1.46
C LYS A 123 -9.62 -12.27 1.20
N SER A 124 -8.87 -12.01 2.26
CA SER A 124 -7.51 -11.46 2.15
C SER A 124 -6.54 -12.44 1.51
N LEU A 125 -6.60 -13.72 1.87
CA LEU A 125 -5.81 -14.77 1.24
C LEU A 125 -6.04 -14.82 -0.27
N PHE A 126 -7.29 -14.90 -0.72
CA PHE A 126 -7.61 -14.94 -2.15
C PHE A 126 -7.19 -13.66 -2.88
N HIS A 127 -7.31 -12.50 -2.24
CA HIS A 127 -6.86 -11.25 -2.83
C HIS A 127 -5.36 -11.26 -3.12
N TYR A 128 -4.54 -11.57 -2.10
CA TYR A 128 -3.08 -11.59 -2.26
C TYR A 128 -2.62 -12.72 -3.19
N TRP A 129 -3.26 -13.89 -3.13
CA TRP A 129 -2.98 -14.98 -4.05
C TRP A 129 -3.22 -14.58 -5.51
N HIS A 130 -4.38 -14.01 -5.83
CA HIS A 130 -4.68 -13.56 -7.20
C HIS A 130 -3.77 -12.43 -7.66
N MET A 131 -3.40 -11.51 -6.75
CA MET A 131 -2.45 -10.46 -7.06
C MET A 131 -1.08 -11.05 -7.43
N ALA A 132 -0.55 -11.98 -6.64
CA ALA A 132 0.72 -12.65 -6.91
C ALA A 132 0.67 -13.41 -8.24
N GLU A 133 -0.40 -14.20 -8.48
CA GLU A 133 -0.59 -14.96 -9.70
C GLU A 133 -0.66 -14.05 -10.94
N THR A 134 -1.38 -12.95 -10.86
CA THR A 134 -1.50 -11.97 -11.95
C THR A 134 -0.14 -11.37 -12.27
N HIS A 135 0.59 -10.88 -11.27
CA HIS A 135 1.92 -10.30 -11.49
C HIS A 135 2.92 -11.32 -12.03
N TYR A 136 2.89 -12.55 -11.54
CA TYR A 136 3.72 -13.62 -12.10
C TYR A 136 3.41 -13.86 -13.58
N ARG A 137 2.12 -14.01 -13.93
CA ARG A 137 1.71 -14.29 -15.31
C ARG A 137 2.01 -13.17 -16.29
N GLU A 138 1.83 -11.92 -15.86
CA GLU A 138 2.01 -10.74 -16.72
C GLU A 138 3.46 -10.32 -16.89
N TYR A 139 4.28 -10.46 -15.83
CA TYR A 139 5.59 -9.81 -15.81
C TYR A 139 6.79 -10.76 -15.68
N LEU A 140 6.62 -11.97 -15.10
CA LEU A 140 7.75 -12.84 -14.78
C LEU A 140 7.95 -14.00 -15.78
N LYS A 141 7.22 -14.04 -16.89
CA LYS A 141 7.36 -15.08 -17.92
C LYS A 141 8.38 -14.75 -19.01
N GLY A 142 8.76 -13.48 -19.18
CA GLY A 142 9.70 -13.04 -20.21
C GLY A 142 11.14 -13.39 -19.85
N GLU A 143 12.04 -13.29 -20.83
CA GLU A 143 13.49 -13.50 -20.66
C GLU A 143 14.16 -12.31 -19.92
N GLU A 144 13.58 -11.11 -20.08
CA GLU A 144 13.98 -9.89 -19.36
C GLU A 144 12.85 -9.42 -18.46
N VAL A 145 13.16 -9.16 -17.20
CA VAL A 145 12.20 -8.74 -16.18
C VAL A 145 12.67 -7.45 -15.53
N ARG A 146 11.75 -6.49 -15.35
CA ARG A 146 12.02 -5.30 -14.55
C ARG A 146 12.14 -5.70 -13.07
N LEU A 147 13.19 -5.24 -12.39
CA LEU A 147 13.48 -5.62 -11.00
C LEU A 147 12.28 -5.44 -10.07
N LYS A 148 11.57 -4.32 -10.18
CA LYS A 148 10.39 -4.06 -9.35
C LYS A 148 9.28 -5.12 -9.47
N LYS A 149 9.20 -5.83 -10.59
CA LYS A 149 8.13 -6.82 -10.84
C LYS A 149 8.31 -8.10 -10.03
N TYR A 150 9.54 -8.45 -9.66
CA TYR A 150 9.78 -9.54 -8.71
C TYR A 150 9.12 -9.25 -7.36
N PHE A 151 9.30 -8.04 -6.83
CA PHE A 151 8.73 -7.66 -5.53
C PHE A 151 7.21 -7.53 -5.58
N TYR A 152 6.66 -7.12 -6.73
CA TYR A 152 5.20 -7.05 -6.94
C TYR A 152 4.54 -8.44 -6.98
N ALA A 153 5.30 -9.50 -7.28
CA ALA A 153 4.83 -10.89 -7.18
C ALA A 153 5.15 -11.51 -5.81
N LEU A 154 6.39 -11.33 -5.33
CA LEU A 154 6.85 -11.93 -4.07
C LEU A 154 6.11 -11.38 -2.84
N ARG A 155 5.93 -10.05 -2.75
CA ARG A 155 5.27 -9.44 -1.59
C ARG A 155 3.86 -9.99 -1.37
N PRO A 156 2.95 -10.00 -2.34
CA PRO A 156 1.64 -10.59 -2.13
C PRO A 156 1.68 -12.10 -1.92
N LEU A 157 2.64 -12.83 -2.47
CA LEU A 157 2.81 -14.27 -2.22
C LEU A 157 3.17 -14.52 -0.75
N LEU A 158 4.16 -13.78 -0.21
CA LEU A 158 4.55 -13.88 1.19
C LEU A 158 3.43 -13.39 2.13
N ALA A 159 2.69 -12.35 1.74
CA ALA A 159 1.50 -11.90 2.47
C ALA A 159 0.40 -12.98 2.52
N ALA A 160 0.17 -13.69 1.42
CA ALA A 160 -0.77 -14.81 1.38
C ALA A 160 -0.31 -15.94 2.31
N LYS A 161 0.98 -16.28 2.33
CA LYS A 161 1.55 -17.29 3.22
C LYS A 161 1.44 -16.86 4.69
N TRP A 162 1.77 -15.61 5.02
CA TRP A 162 1.56 -15.04 6.36
C TRP A 162 0.11 -15.22 6.84
N ILE A 163 -0.86 -14.94 5.98
CA ILE A 163 -2.27 -15.09 6.35
C ILE A 163 -2.63 -16.55 6.64
N VAL A 164 -2.08 -17.50 5.90
CA VAL A 164 -2.28 -18.93 6.17
C VAL A 164 -1.71 -19.31 7.54
N ASP A 165 -0.51 -18.85 7.85
CA ASP A 165 0.23 -19.27 9.03
C ASP A 165 -0.18 -18.51 10.30
N LYS A 166 -0.45 -17.20 10.19
CA LYS A 166 -0.73 -16.31 11.34
C LYS A 166 -2.21 -15.99 11.54
N GLN A 167 -3.05 -16.12 10.50
CA GLN A 167 -4.49 -15.83 10.54
C GLN A 167 -4.83 -14.36 10.87
N VAL A 168 -3.91 -13.45 10.62
CA VAL A 168 -4.04 -12.00 10.83
C VAL A 168 -3.59 -11.22 9.59
N ALA A 169 -3.89 -9.92 9.55
CA ALA A 169 -3.43 -9.04 8.47
C ALA A 169 -1.89 -9.06 8.36
N PRO A 170 -1.34 -9.14 7.13
CA PRO A 170 0.10 -9.15 6.93
C PRO A 170 0.70 -7.77 7.21
N PRO A 171 1.97 -7.71 7.65
CA PRO A 171 2.68 -6.45 7.81
C PRO A 171 2.91 -5.78 6.46
N MET A 172 3.11 -4.45 6.49
CA MET A 172 3.37 -3.68 5.28
C MET A 172 4.83 -3.80 4.82
N LEU A 173 5.77 -3.88 5.77
CA LEU A 173 7.19 -4.01 5.48
C LEU A 173 7.53 -5.37 4.85
N PHE A 174 8.27 -5.31 3.73
CA PHE A 174 8.68 -6.51 3.01
C PHE A 174 9.67 -7.35 3.81
N ASP A 175 10.58 -6.70 4.55
CA ASP A 175 11.59 -7.40 5.37
C ASP A 175 10.95 -8.24 6.49
N GLU A 176 9.81 -7.82 7.04
CA GLU A 176 9.05 -8.62 8.02
C GLU A 176 8.44 -9.87 7.37
N LEU A 177 7.89 -9.73 6.16
CA LEU A 177 7.35 -10.86 5.39
C LEU A 177 8.46 -11.83 5.00
N VAL A 178 9.61 -11.34 4.52
CA VAL A 178 10.77 -12.16 4.16
C VAL A 178 11.27 -12.94 5.37
N SER A 179 11.46 -12.27 6.50
CA SER A 179 11.98 -12.89 7.73
C SER A 179 11.07 -13.98 8.28
N ALA A 180 9.75 -13.84 8.09
CA ALA A 180 8.78 -14.77 8.63
C ALA A 180 8.45 -15.93 7.68
N GLU A 181 8.40 -15.66 6.35
CA GLU A 181 7.71 -16.53 5.42
C GLU A 181 8.56 -17.00 4.23
N LEU A 182 9.72 -16.37 3.96
CA LEU A 182 10.56 -16.79 2.84
C LEU A 182 11.31 -18.08 3.16
N GLU A 183 11.37 -18.97 2.18
CA GLU A 183 12.19 -20.16 2.30
C GLU A 183 13.68 -19.79 2.39
N PRO A 184 14.46 -20.30 3.36
CA PRO A 184 15.85 -19.92 3.57
C PRO A 184 16.74 -20.09 2.33
N ALA A 185 16.43 -21.06 1.47
CA ALA A 185 17.17 -21.30 0.24
C ALA A 185 17.07 -20.16 -0.78
N LEU A 186 16.01 -19.36 -0.73
CA LEU A 186 15.77 -18.22 -1.64
C LEU A 186 16.33 -16.90 -1.09
N LEU A 187 16.68 -16.84 0.19
CA LEU A 187 17.07 -15.60 0.86
C LEU A 187 18.26 -14.89 0.16
N PRO A 188 19.37 -15.57 -0.22
CA PRO A 188 20.49 -14.90 -0.88
C PRO A 188 20.11 -14.22 -2.20
N GLU A 189 19.19 -14.84 -2.96
CA GLU A 189 18.76 -14.30 -4.23
C GLU A 189 17.81 -13.11 -4.06
N VAL A 190 16.92 -13.17 -3.08
CA VAL A 190 16.01 -12.05 -2.74
C VAL A 190 16.81 -10.85 -2.22
N GLU A 191 17.81 -11.07 -1.36
CA GLU A 191 18.70 -10.02 -0.87
C GLU A 191 19.48 -9.36 -2.01
N ARG A 192 20.02 -10.14 -2.95
CA ARG A 192 20.70 -9.64 -4.15
C ARG A 192 19.77 -8.75 -4.98
N LEU A 193 18.52 -9.19 -5.21
CA LEU A 193 17.52 -8.40 -5.95
C LEU A 193 17.16 -7.11 -5.20
N LEU A 194 17.04 -7.16 -3.87
CA LEU A 194 16.77 -5.99 -3.04
C LEU A 194 17.89 -4.96 -3.12
N GLU A 195 19.14 -5.41 -3.05
CA GLU A 195 20.32 -4.54 -3.19
C GLU A 195 20.33 -3.86 -4.57
N MET A 196 20.10 -4.64 -5.63
CA MET A 196 19.95 -4.09 -6.98
C MET A 196 18.83 -3.06 -7.07
N LYS A 197 17.63 -3.38 -6.53
CA LYS A 197 16.47 -2.47 -6.55
C LYS A 197 16.73 -1.16 -5.79
N LYS A 198 17.42 -1.21 -4.66
CA LYS A 198 17.75 -0.03 -3.84
C LYS A 198 18.80 0.88 -4.48
N ASN A 199 19.65 0.35 -5.37
CA ASN A 199 20.78 1.07 -5.97
C ASN A 199 20.59 1.45 -7.45
N LEU A 200 19.58 0.88 -8.12
CA LEU A 200 19.33 1.09 -9.55
C LEU A 200 17.98 1.82 -9.78
N PRO A 201 17.84 2.52 -10.92
CA PRO A 201 16.57 3.14 -11.29
C PRO A 201 15.42 2.14 -11.39
N GLU A 202 14.19 2.59 -11.16
CA GLU A 202 13.00 1.74 -11.18
C GLU A 202 12.76 0.99 -12.50
N MET A 203 13.19 1.57 -13.61
CA MET A 203 13.00 1.02 -14.96
C MET A 203 14.03 -0.07 -15.33
N GLU A 204 15.01 -0.30 -14.46
CA GLU A 204 16.07 -1.26 -14.75
C GLU A 204 15.53 -2.68 -14.95
N LYS A 205 16.05 -3.34 -15.98
CA LYS A 205 15.73 -4.73 -16.33
C LYS A 205 16.96 -5.61 -16.11
N GLY A 206 16.71 -6.84 -15.78
CA GLY A 206 17.74 -7.87 -15.69
C GLY A 206 17.28 -9.18 -16.34
N PRO A 207 18.20 -10.12 -16.53
CA PRO A 207 17.84 -11.45 -16.97
C PRO A 207 16.93 -12.12 -15.95
N LYS A 208 16.08 -13.01 -16.44
CA LYS A 208 15.16 -13.75 -15.57
C LYS A 208 15.91 -14.55 -14.51
N VAL A 209 15.45 -14.44 -13.27
CA VAL A 209 15.92 -15.24 -12.15
C VAL A 209 15.04 -16.49 -12.04
N HIS A 210 15.60 -17.65 -12.39
CA HIS A 210 14.84 -18.90 -12.49
C HIS A 210 14.53 -19.56 -11.15
N SER A 211 15.17 -19.13 -10.07
CA SER A 211 14.95 -19.62 -8.70
C SER A 211 13.77 -18.97 -8.00
N ILE A 212 13.31 -17.86 -8.53
CA ILE A 212 12.15 -17.07 -8.08
C ILE A 212 11.09 -17.05 -9.22
#